data_c9ea15a36b0e444ec1d438b0bc2e0dca
#
_entry.id   c9ea15a36b0e444ec1d438b0bc2e0dca
#
_cell.length_a   1.000
_cell.length_b   1.000
_cell.length_c   1.000
_cell.angle_alpha   90.00
_cell.angle_beta   90.00
_cell.angle_gamma   90.00
#
_symmetry.space_group_name_H-M   'P 1'
#
loop_
_entity.id
_entity.type
_entity.pdbx_description
1 polymer ?
#
loop_
_entity_poly.entity_id
_entity_poly.type
_entity_poly.pdbx_seq_one_letter_code
_entity_poly.pdbx_strand_id
1 'polypeptide(L)'
;MYKTLAALLLLAASTLPAQLQPRRPVVRASGEATVSARPDQVKVSVGVTTQARTAQEAAEQNATITSQVLEALRGLVGQNGELRTTNYSINPMYASTPPTRTITGYQANNTIEVTINNTSLAGRAIDVATTAGATNVVGLRFSLRDPQPVRLQALRQATMQAKTNAEAIATGLGMKVGTVLVAQEGGQVIPFTDMRLAAAGAGASTPIEVGDVDVRASVSIEAELTN
;
A
#
# COMPACT_ATOMS: atom_id res chain seq x y z
N MET A 1 -62.36 -35.57 50.54
CA MET A 1 -62.84 -35.74 49.16
C MET A 1 -62.40 -34.55 48.36
N TYR A 2 -61.25 -34.60 47.69
CA TYR A 2 -60.88 -33.64 46.63
C TYR A 2 -60.18 -34.39 45.47
N LYS A 3 -60.86 -34.43 44.35
CA LYS A 3 -60.37 -35.02 43.11
C LYS A 3 -59.45 -34.02 42.38
N THR A 4 -58.18 -34.34 42.33
CA THR A 4 -57.20 -33.58 41.51
C THR A 4 -57.24 -34.07 40.07
N LEU A 5 -57.71 -33.19 39.18
CA LEU A 5 -57.64 -33.35 37.72
C LEU A 5 -56.23 -32.93 37.22
N ALA A 6 -55.45 -33.90 36.76
CA ALA A 6 -54.18 -33.63 36.09
C ALA A 6 -54.43 -33.36 34.61
N ALA A 7 -54.23 -32.13 34.17
CA ALA A 7 -54.30 -31.74 32.75
C ALA A 7 -52.93 -32.01 32.08
N LEU A 8 -52.90 -32.99 31.19
CA LEU A 8 -51.74 -33.35 30.38
C LEU A 8 -51.69 -32.42 29.16
N LEU A 9 -50.76 -31.43 29.16
CA LEU A 9 -50.51 -30.56 28.02
C LEU A 9 -49.57 -31.27 27.03
N LEU A 10 -50.10 -31.79 25.91
CA LEU A 10 -49.31 -32.30 24.80
C LEU A 10 -48.71 -31.10 24.03
N LEU A 11 -47.40 -30.86 24.14
CA LEU A 11 -46.65 -29.99 23.26
C LEU A 11 -46.43 -30.68 21.91
N ALA A 12 -47.21 -30.33 20.91
CA ALA A 12 -46.97 -30.73 19.53
C ALA A 12 -45.78 -29.91 19.00
N ALA A 13 -44.60 -30.51 19.00
CA ALA A 13 -43.43 -29.94 18.30
C ALA A 13 -43.65 -30.04 16.78
N SER A 14 -44.08 -28.96 16.17
CA SER A 14 -44.15 -28.82 14.71
C SER A 14 -42.74 -28.76 14.14
N THR A 15 -42.20 -29.89 13.70
CA THR A 15 -41.00 -29.95 12.88
C THR A 15 -41.33 -29.37 11.50
N LEU A 16 -40.94 -28.09 11.27
CA LEU A 16 -40.93 -27.52 9.92
C LEU A 16 -39.95 -28.35 9.08
N PRO A 17 -40.39 -28.93 7.94
CA PRO A 17 -39.45 -29.54 7.02
C PRO A 17 -38.53 -28.42 6.47
N ALA A 18 -37.23 -28.53 6.72
CA ALA A 18 -36.23 -27.71 6.03
C ALA A 18 -36.40 -28.02 4.55
N GLN A 19 -36.94 -27.05 3.77
CA GLN A 19 -37.04 -27.17 2.33
C GLN A 19 -35.63 -27.22 1.75
N LEU A 20 -35.17 -28.44 1.43
CA LEU A 20 -34.00 -28.66 0.61
C LEU A 20 -34.28 -28.08 -0.78
N GLN A 21 -33.95 -26.80 -0.98
CA GLN A 21 -33.94 -26.22 -2.32
C GLN A 21 -32.94 -27.02 -3.16
N PRO A 22 -33.31 -27.52 -4.33
CA PRO A 22 -32.39 -28.23 -5.20
C PRO A 22 -31.22 -27.30 -5.52
N ARG A 23 -30.02 -27.65 -5.03
CA ARG A 23 -28.81 -26.90 -5.34
C ARG A 23 -28.53 -27.07 -6.82
N ARG A 24 -28.66 -25.98 -7.58
CA ARG A 24 -28.21 -25.96 -8.96
C ARG A 24 -26.72 -26.22 -9.02
N PRO A 25 -26.23 -27.02 -9.99
CA PRO A 25 -24.81 -27.21 -10.14
C PRO A 25 -24.14 -25.89 -10.48
N VAL A 26 -23.07 -25.55 -9.78
CA VAL A 26 -22.34 -24.31 -9.96
C VAL A 26 -20.84 -24.57 -10.10
N VAL A 27 -20.18 -23.72 -10.86
CA VAL A 27 -18.72 -23.65 -10.93
C VAL A 27 -18.25 -22.39 -10.21
N ARG A 28 -17.18 -22.50 -9.45
CA ARG A 28 -16.45 -21.38 -8.90
C ARG A 28 -15.05 -21.34 -9.49
N ALA A 29 -14.66 -20.19 -10.01
CA ALA A 29 -13.36 -19.98 -10.58
C ALA A 29 -12.83 -18.60 -10.20
N SER A 30 -11.52 -18.49 -10.12
CA SER A 30 -10.83 -17.22 -9.89
C SER A 30 -9.88 -16.92 -11.05
N GLY A 31 -9.59 -15.65 -11.23
CA GLY A 31 -8.57 -15.16 -12.15
C GLY A 31 -7.79 -14.05 -11.51
N GLU A 32 -6.53 -13.96 -11.87
CA GLU A 32 -5.59 -12.93 -11.42
C GLU A 32 -4.90 -12.33 -12.63
N ALA A 33 -4.62 -11.03 -12.56
CA ALA A 33 -3.84 -10.35 -13.58
C ALA A 33 -2.96 -9.29 -12.95
N THR A 34 -1.80 -9.09 -13.55
CA THR A 34 -0.86 -8.01 -13.21
C THR A 34 -0.64 -7.18 -14.46
N VAL A 35 -0.77 -5.86 -14.31
CA VAL A 35 -0.49 -4.90 -15.38
C VAL A 35 0.63 -3.98 -14.89
N SER A 36 1.72 -3.95 -15.62
CA SER A 36 2.87 -3.08 -15.35
C SER A 36 2.70 -1.76 -16.08
N ALA A 37 3.03 -0.67 -15.41
CA ALA A 37 2.99 0.67 -15.97
C ALA A 37 4.20 1.49 -15.51
N ARG A 38 4.70 2.37 -16.38
CA ARG A 38 5.77 3.28 -15.99
C ARG A 38 5.27 4.28 -14.95
N PRO A 39 5.99 4.47 -13.84
CA PRO A 39 5.62 5.47 -12.85
C PRO A 39 5.74 6.90 -13.45
N ASP A 40 4.79 7.74 -13.08
CA ASP A 40 4.73 9.16 -13.46
C ASP A 40 4.88 10.09 -12.25
N GLN A 41 5.14 9.50 -11.06
CA GLN A 41 5.34 10.21 -9.81
C GLN A 41 6.40 9.51 -8.97
N VAL A 42 7.19 10.31 -8.23
CA VAL A 42 8.12 9.81 -7.23
C VAL A 42 7.94 10.57 -5.92
N LYS A 43 8.02 9.86 -4.81
CA LYS A 43 8.08 10.41 -3.46
C LYS A 43 9.48 10.19 -2.91
N VAL A 44 10.14 11.26 -2.56
CA VAL A 44 11.48 11.25 -1.94
C VAL A 44 11.32 11.71 -0.49
N SER A 45 11.74 10.88 0.46
CA SER A 45 11.73 11.21 1.87
C SER A 45 13.15 11.46 2.34
N VAL A 46 13.42 12.65 2.82
CA VAL A 46 14.72 13.07 3.36
C VAL A 46 14.62 13.44 4.83
N GLY A 47 15.63 13.14 5.59
CA GLY A 47 15.70 13.42 7.01
C GLY A 47 16.70 14.52 7.34
N VAL A 48 16.36 15.33 8.33
CA VAL A 48 17.25 16.28 8.98
C VAL A 48 17.37 15.87 10.43
N THR A 49 18.58 15.52 10.85
CA THR A 49 18.90 15.13 12.22
C THR A 49 19.90 16.11 12.80
N THR A 50 19.58 16.67 13.97
CA THR A 50 20.48 17.56 14.73
C THR A 50 20.62 17.07 16.15
N GLN A 51 21.76 17.40 16.78
CA GLN A 51 22.07 17.03 18.17
C GLN A 51 22.61 18.25 18.92
N ALA A 52 22.14 18.44 20.17
CA ALA A 52 22.60 19.50 21.03
C ALA A 52 22.53 19.09 22.52
N ARG A 53 23.04 19.93 23.39
CA ARG A 53 23.01 19.66 24.84
C ARG A 53 21.59 19.79 25.40
N THR A 54 20.79 20.67 24.85
CA THR A 54 19.39 20.89 25.26
C THR A 54 18.41 20.54 24.13
N ALA A 55 17.20 20.18 24.48
CA ALA A 55 16.13 19.89 23.50
C ALA A 55 15.80 21.13 22.66
N GLN A 56 15.84 22.32 23.27
CA GLN A 56 15.58 23.58 22.59
C GLN A 56 16.63 23.87 21.51
N GLU A 57 17.92 23.79 21.84
CA GLU A 57 18.99 24.01 20.86
C GLU A 57 18.93 23.01 19.71
N ALA A 58 18.66 21.70 20.01
CA ALA A 58 18.49 20.69 18.97
C ALA A 58 17.34 21.01 18.04
N ALA A 59 16.20 21.50 18.58
CA ALA A 59 15.03 21.91 17.81
C ALA A 59 15.30 23.14 16.93
N GLU A 60 15.95 24.16 17.47
CA GLU A 60 16.27 25.40 16.74
C GLU A 60 17.23 25.14 15.56
N GLN A 61 18.27 24.35 15.79
CA GLN A 61 19.18 23.92 14.71
C GLN A 61 18.44 23.11 13.66
N ASN A 62 17.57 22.17 14.07
CA ASN A 62 16.77 21.37 13.17
C ASN A 62 15.82 22.23 12.32
N ALA A 63 15.13 23.19 12.93
CA ALA A 63 14.22 24.10 12.23
C ALA A 63 14.96 24.93 11.17
N THR A 64 16.16 25.42 11.49
CA THR A 64 16.98 26.20 10.56
C THR A 64 17.36 25.38 9.33
N ILE A 65 17.92 24.19 9.52
CA ILE A 65 18.34 23.32 8.42
C ILE A 65 17.13 22.81 7.63
N THR A 66 16.05 22.42 8.33
CA THR A 66 14.81 21.99 7.68
C THR A 66 14.25 23.08 6.76
N SER A 67 14.29 24.35 7.18
CA SER A 67 13.82 25.46 6.36
C SER A 67 14.66 25.63 5.08
N GLN A 68 15.97 25.47 5.17
CA GLN A 68 16.86 25.49 4.00
C GLN A 68 16.58 24.35 3.03
N VAL A 69 16.38 23.13 3.55
CA VAL A 69 16.02 21.96 2.73
C VAL A 69 14.67 22.16 2.05
N LEU A 70 13.68 22.67 2.77
CA LEU A 70 12.35 22.96 2.21
C LEU A 70 12.42 24.02 1.10
N GLU A 71 13.19 25.08 1.28
CA GLU A 71 13.36 26.14 0.28
C GLU A 71 14.04 25.60 -0.99
N ALA A 72 15.12 24.84 -0.81
CA ALA A 72 15.84 24.22 -1.92
C ALA A 72 14.98 23.24 -2.72
N LEU A 73 14.21 22.40 -2.03
CA LEU A 73 13.28 21.48 -2.67
C LEU A 73 12.13 22.22 -3.37
N ARG A 74 11.56 23.28 -2.79
CA ARG A 74 10.55 24.13 -3.45
C ARG A 74 11.09 24.74 -4.73
N GLY A 75 12.34 25.21 -4.72
CA GLY A 75 13.01 25.72 -5.90
C GLY A 75 13.14 24.70 -7.02
N LEU A 76 13.35 23.42 -6.67
CA LEU A 76 13.45 22.33 -7.64
C LEU A 76 12.10 21.93 -8.25
N VAL A 77 11.07 21.75 -7.40
CA VAL A 77 9.79 21.18 -7.84
C VAL A 77 8.77 22.22 -8.30
N GLY A 78 8.97 23.50 -7.93
CA GLY A 78 8.07 24.59 -8.23
C GLY A 78 6.65 24.35 -7.69
N GLN A 79 5.65 24.79 -8.47
CA GLN A 79 4.23 24.60 -8.09
C GLN A 79 3.69 23.20 -8.39
N ASN A 80 4.45 22.36 -9.09
CA ASN A 80 4.03 21.01 -9.50
C ASN A 80 4.42 19.92 -8.50
N GLY A 81 5.07 20.27 -7.41
CA GLY A 81 5.45 19.35 -6.33
C GLY A 81 4.75 19.67 -5.03
N GLU A 82 4.54 18.65 -4.22
CA GLU A 82 3.99 18.75 -2.87
C GLU A 82 5.08 18.43 -1.85
N LEU A 83 5.24 19.29 -0.85
CA LEU A 83 6.14 19.04 0.29
C LEU A 83 5.33 18.94 1.55
N ARG A 84 5.63 17.92 2.35
CA ARG A 84 5.02 17.73 3.67
C ARG A 84 6.03 17.18 4.67
N THR A 85 5.89 17.56 5.93
CA THR A 85 6.57 16.89 7.03
C THR A 85 5.79 15.63 7.40
N THR A 86 6.46 14.49 7.39
CA THR A 86 5.86 13.20 7.71
C THR A 86 6.19 12.72 9.11
N ASN A 87 7.28 13.21 9.69
CA ASN A 87 7.67 12.90 11.06
C ASN A 87 8.46 14.03 11.67
N TYR A 88 8.23 14.29 12.97
CA TYR A 88 9.06 15.15 13.81
C TYR A 88 9.16 14.57 15.21
N SER A 89 10.38 14.46 15.72
CA SER A 89 10.61 13.97 17.08
C SER A 89 11.84 14.59 17.70
N ILE A 90 11.82 14.75 19.03
CA ILE A 90 12.97 15.11 19.84
C ILE A 90 13.14 14.05 20.92
N ASN A 91 14.32 13.46 21.00
CA ASN A 91 14.60 12.35 21.92
C ASN A 91 15.87 12.62 22.72
N PRO A 92 15.89 12.29 24.02
CA PRO A 92 17.12 12.35 24.81
C PRO A 92 18.09 11.27 24.34
N MET A 93 19.38 11.62 24.30
CA MET A 93 20.48 10.69 24.10
C MET A 93 21.07 10.30 25.45
N TYR A 94 21.45 9.05 25.63
CA TYR A 94 21.97 8.51 26.87
C TYR A 94 23.40 8.00 26.70
N ALA A 95 24.22 8.11 27.76
CA ALA A 95 25.52 7.48 27.80
C ALA A 95 25.41 5.96 27.65
N SER A 96 26.33 5.37 26.89
CA SER A 96 26.35 3.92 26.65
C SER A 96 26.91 3.12 27.82
N THR A 97 27.46 3.78 28.88
CA THR A 97 28.19 3.12 29.98
C THR A 97 27.25 2.81 31.15
N PRO A 98 27.02 1.52 31.49
CA PRO A 98 26.31 1.15 32.71
C PRO A 98 27.12 1.55 33.98
N PRO A 99 26.45 1.81 35.14
CA PRO A 99 25.02 1.53 35.43
C PRO A 99 24.08 2.72 35.33
N THR A 100 24.55 3.91 34.95
CA THR A 100 23.73 5.14 34.99
C THR A 100 23.28 5.57 33.60
N ARG A 101 21.95 5.65 33.39
CA ARG A 101 21.35 6.28 32.20
C ARG A 101 21.43 7.81 32.36
N THR A 102 22.61 8.37 32.11
CA THR A 102 22.79 9.81 32.12
C THR A 102 22.47 10.39 30.75
N ILE A 103 21.64 11.42 30.70
CA ILE A 103 21.36 12.15 29.48
C ILE A 103 22.60 12.91 29.04
N THR A 104 23.09 12.66 27.84
CA THR A 104 24.27 13.31 27.25
C THR A 104 23.91 14.44 26.29
N GLY A 105 22.68 14.51 25.87
CA GLY A 105 22.16 15.51 24.94
C GLY A 105 20.78 15.13 24.42
N TYR A 106 20.35 15.82 23.37
CA TYR A 106 19.07 15.63 22.70
C TYR A 106 19.29 15.56 21.19
N GLN A 107 18.51 14.73 20.54
CA GLN A 107 18.49 14.58 19.09
C GLN A 107 17.10 14.97 18.58
N ALA A 108 17.07 15.94 17.66
CA ALA A 108 15.85 16.29 16.91
C ALA A 108 15.93 15.67 15.52
N ASN A 109 14.83 15.05 15.10
CA ASN A 109 14.67 14.45 13.79
C ASN A 109 13.45 15.04 13.09
N ASN A 110 13.59 15.40 11.83
CA ASN A 110 12.52 15.86 10.97
C ASN A 110 12.60 15.10 9.66
N THR A 111 11.47 14.57 9.18
CA THR A 111 11.40 13.89 7.89
C THR A 111 10.47 14.67 6.97
N ILE A 112 11.01 15.07 5.83
CA ILE A 112 10.30 15.77 4.77
C ILE A 112 10.08 14.80 3.62
N GLU A 113 8.84 14.69 3.16
CA GLU A 113 8.50 13.99 1.92
C GLU A 113 8.20 15.02 0.84
N VAL A 114 8.88 14.89 -0.29
CA VAL A 114 8.59 15.65 -1.51
C VAL A 114 7.98 14.71 -2.56
N THR A 115 6.83 15.08 -3.09
CA THR A 115 6.17 14.41 -4.20
C THR A 115 6.49 15.14 -5.50
N ILE A 116 7.02 14.43 -6.47
CA ILE A 116 7.52 14.99 -7.74
C ILE A 116 6.83 14.26 -8.89
N ASN A 117 6.20 15.01 -9.80
CA ASN A 117 5.50 14.47 -10.97
C ASN A 117 6.41 14.18 -12.18
N ASN A 118 7.70 14.42 -12.06
CA ASN A 118 8.70 14.04 -13.02
C ASN A 118 9.74 13.12 -12.36
N THR A 119 9.65 11.83 -12.61
CA THR A 119 10.50 10.81 -11.99
C THR A 119 11.99 10.99 -12.26
N SER A 120 12.37 11.65 -13.37
CA SER A 120 13.78 11.93 -13.70
C SER A 120 14.45 12.92 -12.72
N LEU A 121 13.68 13.67 -11.96
CA LEU A 121 14.20 14.61 -10.97
C LEU A 121 14.51 13.95 -9.61
N ALA A 122 14.27 12.65 -9.45
CA ALA A 122 14.46 11.96 -8.18
C ALA A 122 15.90 12.08 -7.63
N GLY A 123 16.91 11.79 -8.45
CA GLY A 123 18.31 11.93 -8.06
C GLY A 123 18.67 13.38 -7.72
N ARG A 124 18.24 14.31 -8.55
CA ARG A 124 18.49 15.74 -8.31
C ARG A 124 17.82 16.25 -7.03
N ALA A 125 16.64 15.71 -6.67
CA ALA A 125 15.97 16.07 -5.41
C ALA A 125 16.79 15.63 -4.19
N ILE A 126 17.42 14.46 -4.26
CA ILE A 126 18.33 13.96 -3.21
C ILE A 126 19.56 14.87 -3.12
N ASP A 127 20.18 15.18 -4.27
CA ASP A 127 21.39 16.00 -4.31
C ASP A 127 21.15 17.42 -3.76
N VAL A 128 20.04 18.03 -4.16
CA VAL A 128 19.63 19.37 -3.70
C VAL A 128 19.33 19.35 -2.19
N ALA A 129 18.62 18.34 -1.70
CA ALA A 129 18.30 18.22 -0.28
C ALA A 129 19.55 18.01 0.59
N THR A 130 20.48 17.14 0.14
CA THR A 130 21.73 16.87 0.88
C THR A 130 22.65 18.08 0.87
N THR A 131 22.75 18.80 -0.23
CA THR A 131 23.50 20.07 -0.31
C THR A 131 22.92 21.13 0.61
N ALA A 132 21.60 21.16 0.80
CA ALA A 132 20.90 22.06 1.70
C ALA A 132 20.92 21.63 3.17
N GLY A 133 21.56 20.49 3.50
CA GLY A 133 21.77 20.03 4.87
C GLY A 133 20.92 18.83 5.31
N ALA A 134 20.19 18.16 4.41
CA ALA A 134 19.58 16.87 4.75
C ALA A 134 20.68 15.86 5.12
N THR A 135 20.47 15.15 6.23
CA THR A 135 21.47 14.25 6.82
C THR A 135 21.35 12.82 6.34
N ASN A 136 20.16 12.43 5.85
CA ASN A 136 19.89 11.08 5.36
C ASN A 136 18.73 11.06 4.36
N VAL A 137 18.73 10.04 3.50
CA VAL A 137 17.60 9.69 2.65
C VAL A 137 16.85 8.57 3.35
N VAL A 138 15.59 8.83 3.72
CA VAL A 138 14.72 7.89 4.46
C VAL A 138 14.06 6.91 3.51
N GLY A 139 13.73 7.36 2.30
CA GLY A 139 13.07 6.51 1.31
C GLY A 139 12.87 7.17 -0.04
N LEU A 140 12.72 6.31 -1.03
CA LEU A 140 12.38 6.67 -2.40
C LEU A 140 11.28 5.72 -2.86
N ARG A 141 10.16 6.25 -3.35
CA ARG A 141 9.04 5.45 -3.83
C ARG A 141 8.49 5.99 -5.14
N PHE A 142 8.50 5.15 -6.15
CA PHE A 142 7.84 5.43 -7.42
C PHE A 142 6.38 4.99 -7.38
N SER A 143 5.49 5.74 -8.01
CA SER A 143 4.06 5.47 -8.03
C SER A 143 3.39 6.02 -9.30
N LEU A 144 2.15 5.65 -9.49
CA LEU A 144 1.25 6.28 -10.45
C LEU A 144 0.44 7.36 -9.73
N ARG A 145 0.32 8.54 -10.32
CA ARG A 145 -0.57 9.62 -9.84
C ARG A 145 -2.02 9.17 -9.86
N ASP A 146 -2.42 8.52 -10.96
CA ASP A 146 -3.72 7.89 -11.07
C ASP A 146 -3.54 6.40 -11.41
N PRO A 147 -3.64 5.51 -10.42
CA PRO A 147 -3.57 4.08 -10.65
C PRO A 147 -4.85 3.47 -11.24
N GLN A 148 -5.97 4.22 -11.28
CA GLN A 148 -7.28 3.68 -11.65
C GLN A 148 -7.34 3.12 -13.08
N PRO A 149 -6.81 3.76 -14.14
CA PRO A 149 -6.86 3.19 -15.48
C PRO A 149 -6.15 1.83 -15.57
N VAL A 150 -4.98 1.70 -14.91
CA VAL A 150 -4.18 0.46 -14.87
C VAL A 150 -4.90 -0.61 -14.06
N ARG A 151 -5.50 -0.22 -12.92
CA ARG A 151 -6.31 -1.13 -12.10
C ARG A 151 -7.51 -1.68 -12.86
N LEU A 152 -8.25 -0.83 -13.57
CA LEU A 152 -9.38 -1.28 -14.39
C LEU A 152 -8.94 -2.22 -15.51
N GLN A 153 -7.76 -2.03 -16.07
CA GLN A 153 -7.19 -2.94 -17.06
C GLN A 153 -6.86 -4.31 -16.41
N ALA A 154 -6.22 -4.32 -15.25
CA ALA A 154 -5.94 -5.55 -14.50
C ALA A 154 -7.23 -6.29 -14.11
N LEU A 155 -8.26 -5.57 -13.64
CA LEU A 155 -9.56 -6.16 -13.32
C LEU A 155 -10.23 -6.81 -14.54
N ARG A 156 -10.19 -6.15 -15.71
CA ARG A 156 -10.74 -6.75 -16.94
C ARG A 156 -10.01 -8.04 -17.30
N GLN A 157 -8.68 -8.05 -17.23
CA GLN A 157 -7.86 -9.25 -17.51
C GLN A 157 -8.13 -10.37 -16.49
N ALA A 158 -8.21 -10.04 -15.20
CA ALA A 158 -8.52 -11.00 -14.14
C ALA A 158 -9.91 -11.61 -14.33
N THR A 159 -10.91 -10.80 -14.72
CA THR A 159 -12.27 -11.27 -15.00
C THR A 159 -12.29 -12.22 -16.20
N MET A 160 -11.57 -11.89 -17.27
CA MET A 160 -11.46 -12.77 -18.44
C MET A 160 -10.79 -14.10 -18.06
N GLN A 161 -9.76 -14.06 -17.25
CA GLN A 161 -9.09 -15.27 -16.77
C GLN A 161 -10.02 -16.13 -15.89
N ALA A 162 -10.78 -15.51 -14.98
CA ALA A 162 -11.77 -16.22 -14.16
C ALA A 162 -12.82 -16.93 -15.02
N LYS A 163 -13.31 -16.25 -16.05
CA LYS A 163 -14.27 -16.82 -17.02
C LYS A 163 -13.66 -18.00 -17.79
N THR A 164 -12.45 -17.86 -18.32
CA THR A 164 -11.74 -18.93 -19.03
C THR A 164 -11.54 -20.15 -18.13
N ASN A 165 -11.17 -19.94 -16.86
CA ASN A 165 -11.01 -21.01 -15.89
C ASN A 165 -12.34 -21.73 -15.61
N ALA A 166 -13.46 -20.98 -15.48
CA ALA A 166 -14.78 -21.56 -15.31
C ALA A 166 -15.19 -22.41 -16.52
N GLU A 167 -14.96 -21.91 -17.74
CA GLU A 167 -15.25 -22.61 -18.99
C GLU A 167 -14.42 -23.91 -19.13
N ALA A 168 -13.15 -23.89 -18.76
CA ALA A 168 -12.29 -25.07 -18.77
C ALA A 168 -12.79 -26.14 -17.78
N ILE A 169 -13.21 -25.74 -16.56
CA ILE A 169 -13.79 -26.65 -15.58
C ILE A 169 -15.10 -27.25 -16.10
N ALA A 170 -16.02 -26.42 -16.61
CA ALA A 170 -17.29 -26.86 -17.14
C ALA A 170 -17.12 -27.86 -18.29
N THR A 171 -16.22 -27.55 -19.22
CA THR A 171 -15.90 -28.44 -20.37
C THR A 171 -15.34 -29.78 -19.90
N GLY A 172 -14.44 -29.79 -18.90
CA GLY A 172 -13.91 -31.02 -18.30
C GLY A 172 -14.97 -31.90 -17.64
N LEU A 173 -16.10 -31.29 -17.21
CA LEU A 173 -17.26 -31.98 -16.65
C LEU A 173 -18.31 -32.36 -17.71
N GLY A 174 -18.08 -32.04 -18.99
CA GLY A 174 -19.06 -32.25 -20.08
C GLY A 174 -20.24 -31.27 -20.02
N MET A 175 -20.08 -30.12 -19.35
CA MET A 175 -21.08 -29.09 -19.12
C MET A 175 -20.66 -27.75 -19.76
N LYS A 176 -21.54 -26.77 -19.71
CA LYS A 176 -21.28 -25.40 -20.16
C LYS A 176 -21.48 -24.42 -19.01
N VAL A 177 -20.79 -23.28 -19.06
CA VAL A 177 -21.02 -22.18 -18.13
C VAL A 177 -22.29 -21.43 -18.53
N GLY A 178 -23.23 -21.32 -17.59
CA GLY A 178 -24.46 -20.57 -17.73
C GLY A 178 -24.33 -19.15 -17.15
N THR A 179 -25.38 -18.72 -16.46
CA THR A 179 -25.46 -17.37 -15.87
C THR A 179 -24.47 -17.21 -14.72
N VAL A 180 -23.73 -16.09 -14.71
CA VAL A 180 -22.90 -15.71 -13.56
C VAL A 180 -23.82 -15.26 -12.43
N LEU A 181 -23.73 -15.92 -11.29
CA LEU A 181 -24.56 -15.65 -10.10
C LEU A 181 -23.90 -14.65 -9.18
N VAL A 182 -22.58 -14.75 -9.02
CA VAL A 182 -21.78 -13.91 -8.14
C VAL A 182 -20.49 -13.55 -8.86
N ALA A 183 -20.09 -12.29 -8.76
CA ALA A 183 -18.75 -11.83 -9.11
C ALA A 183 -18.22 -10.96 -7.99
N GLN A 184 -17.03 -11.26 -7.51
CA GLN A 184 -16.39 -10.53 -6.42
C GLN A 184 -14.97 -10.14 -6.81
N GLU A 185 -14.65 -8.88 -6.59
CA GLU A 185 -13.27 -8.43 -6.63
C GLU A 185 -12.55 -8.94 -5.38
N GLY A 186 -11.38 -9.55 -5.55
CA GLY A 186 -10.50 -9.94 -4.44
C GLY A 186 -9.83 -8.73 -3.82
N GLY A 187 -9.21 -8.94 -2.65
CA GLY A 187 -8.66 -7.89 -1.80
C GLY A 187 -7.76 -6.87 -2.50
N GLN A 188 -7.59 -5.75 -1.82
CA GLN A 188 -6.95 -4.52 -2.28
C GLN A 188 -5.55 -4.75 -2.84
N VAL A 189 -5.31 -4.27 -4.05
CA VAL A 189 -4.03 -4.33 -4.73
C VAL A 189 -3.12 -3.22 -4.22
N ILE A 190 -2.02 -3.59 -3.60
CA ILE A 190 -0.95 -2.65 -3.23
C ILE A 190 0.01 -2.58 -4.43
N PRO A 191 0.23 -1.41 -5.04
CA PRO A 191 1.26 -1.27 -6.07
C PRO A 191 2.63 -1.55 -5.45
N PHE A 192 3.35 -2.53 -5.98
CA PHE A 192 4.72 -2.84 -5.57
C PHE A 192 5.70 -2.28 -6.60
N THR A 193 6.71 -1.57 -6.10
CA THR A 193 7.87 -1.18 -6.91
C THR A 193 9.08 -1.96 -6.39
N ASP A 194 9.65 -2.82 -7.22
CA ASP A 194 10.96 -3.40 -6.92
C ASP A 194 12.04 -2.36 -7.20
N MET A 195 12.71 -1.92 -6.14
CA MET A 195 13.81 -0.96 -6.21
C MET A 195 15.12 -1.71 -6.39
N ARG A 196 15.78 -1.53 -7.55
CA ARG A 196 17.18 -1.94 -7.75
C ARG A 196 18.05 -0.70 -7.63
N LEU A 197 18.95 -0.70 -6.65
CA LEU A 197 19.98 0.31 -6.51
C LEU A 197 21.13 -0.04 -7.47
N ALA A 198 21.39 0.82 -8.44
CA ALA A 198 22.57 0.73 -9.29
C ALA A 198 23.77 1.33 -8.57
N ALA A 199 24.97 0.75 -8.76
CA ALA A 199 26.21 1.26 -8.19
C ALA A 199 26.59 2.60 -8.82
N ALA A 200 26.78 3.64 -8.00
CA ALA A 200 27.08 4.99 -8.42
C ALA A 200 28.52 5.15 -8.95
N GLY A 201 28.65 5.75 -10.14
CA GLY A 201 29.91 6.33 -10.63
C GLY A 201 30.04 7.76 -10.15
N ALA A 202 31.24 8.17 -9.72
CA ALA A 202 31.53 9.51 -9.21
C ALA A 202 31.34 10.59 -10.29
N GLY A 203 30.48 11.60 -10.02
CA GLY A 203 30.39 12.85 -10.81
C GLY A 203 29.08 13.12 -11.54
N ALA A 204 28.09 12.23 -11.50
CA ALA A 204 26.74 12.45 -12.01
C ALA A 204 25.75 12.56 -10.82
N SER A 205 24.57 13.18 -11.05
CA SER A 205 23.46 13.12 -10.09
C SER A 205 23.27 11.68 -9.60
N THR A 206 22.83 11.51 -8.36
CA THR A 206 22.58 10.18 -7.77
C THR A 206 21.85 9.28 -8.78
N PRO A 207 22.48 8.21 -9.30
CA PRO A 207 21.90 7.37 -10.33
C PRO A 207 20.74 6.57 -9.73
N ILE A 208 19.56 6.73 -10.30
CA ILE A 208 18.33 6.06 -9.88
C ILE A 208 17.71 5.40 -11.11
N GLU A 209 17.61 4.09 -11.08
CA GLU A 209 16.89 3.35 -12.11
C GLU A 209 15.41 3.23 -11.71
N VAL A 210 14.54 3.60 -12.64
CA VAL A 210 13.09 3.58 -12.45
C VAL A 210 12.55 2.27 -13.00
N GLY A 211 12.07 1.39 -12.11
CA GLY A 211 11.32 0.20 -12.49
C GLY A 211 9.85 0.50 -12.77
N ASP A 212 9.14 -0.44 -13.40
CA ASP A 212 7.70 -0.35 -13.59
C ASP A 212 6.94 -0.57 -12.28
N VAL A 213 5.75 0.00 -12.18
CA VAL A 213 4.81 -0.21 -11.08
C VAL A 213 3.83 -1.30 -11.50
N ASP A 214 3.81 -2.40 -10.75
CA ASP A 214 2.91 -3.51 -10.98
C ASP A 214 1.59 -3.31 -10.22
N VAL A 215 0.49 -3.32 -10.97
CA VAL A 215 -0.86 -3.27 -10.41
C VAL A 215 -1.53 -4.61 -10.61
N ARG A 216 -1.82 -5.29 -9.50
CA ARG A 216 -2.43 -6.62 -9.49
C ARG A 216 -3.92 -6.54 -9.17
N ALA A 217 -4.72 -7.35 -9.82
CA ALA A 217 -6.12 -7.54 -9.52
C ALA A 217 -6.48 -9.03 -9.48
N SER A 218 -7.45 -9.39 -8.64
CA SER A 218 -8.02 -10.73 -8.60
C SER A 218 -9.55 -10.65 -8.62
N VAL A 219 -10.17 -11.62 -9.27
CA VAL A 219 -11.64 -11.72 -9.38
C VAL A 219 -12.04 -13.18 -9.17
N SER A 220 -13.06 -13.41 -8.36
CA SER A 220 -13.72 -14.70 -8.25
C SER A 220 -15.14 -14.62 -8.81
N ILE A 221 -15.54 -15.65 -9.53
CA ILE A 221 -16.90 -15.78 -10.07
C ILE A 221 -17.52 -17.10 -9.63
N GLU A 222 -18.83 -17.08 -9.46
CA GLU A 222 -19.68 -18.26 -9.34
C GLU A 222 -20.71 -18.22 -10.45
N ALA A 223 -20.80 -19.30 -11.23
CA ALA A 223 -21.72 -19.40 -12.36
C ALA A 223 -22.47 -20.73 -12.35
N GLU A 224 -23.67 -20.76 -12.88
CA GLU A 224 -24.44 -21.98 -13.09
C GLU A 224 -23.72 -22.89 -14.10
N LEU A 225 -23.83 -24.19 -13.91
CA LEU A 225 -23.48 -25.18 -14.92
C LEU A 225 -24.73 -25.67 -15.61
N THR A 226 -24.68 -25.72 -16.96
CA THR A 226 -25.74 -26.19 -17.83
C THR A 226 -25.24 -27.32 -18.71
N ASN A 227 -26.16 -28.17 -19.20
CA ASN A 227 -25.88 -29.23 -20.17
C ASN A 227 -25.61 -28.67 -21.57
#